data_9a564b8d68ca041860e76b69d84b37be
#
_entry.id   9a564b8d68ca041860e76b69d84b37be
#
_cell.length_a   1.000
_cell.length_b   1.000
_cell.length_c   1.000
_cell.angle_alpha   90.00
_cell.angle_beta   90.00
_cell.angle_gamma   90.00
#
_symmetry.space_group_name_H-M   'P 1'
#
loop_
_entity.id
_entity.type
_entity.pdbx_description
1 polymer ?
#
loop_
_entity_poly.entity_id
_entity_poly.type
_entity_poly.pdbx_seq_one_letter_code
_entity_poly.pdbx_strand_id
1 'polypeptide(L)'
;MKFTIKLSQAAAEVVDSLTNRELLDQVCCPTYTRVGPDRTETFGAMFFHPTEREELEQQIERFQSRCKIPPFIVSDLECGAGNMVLGATKFPSMMSISQTNSEELAYEVGAIAAKEAGELGYNWTFSPVADLAYDPDSPVVGIRSAGKDPEHTVKMVSAYMRGLQDHGMMATIKHFPGDGFGTYDQHLTTPVNPLSREEWRAGPGKVFKDLIDDGAMAIMPGHISLPAFDEIDEATGTYPPATISRKLLVDLLRGELGFDGLIVTDAVEMGGLVGYINYFDACALALENGCDILLFTRMDDIFYREMEQRLETGMLSIDTLKKRALRIVSLKFQLGLMDGTHRVVEASNPIRNLEAAKEVVAKSITVVRDRKQLIPYPITRQTRVLHVVIMNHADRYAELYDKIKDELGKHTDQLTQWVDPGPDNLYRAMCEQAYDLVICSIGSKLSYGLNVVRLHDEVARNMMAGWSKLGTPIIFVSHFHSYVHKEYETSIDTIVNTYGDIDCTIEYLIEGIFGKRGLNRSLYAHD
;
A
#
# COMPACT_ATOMS: atom_id res chain seq x y z
N MET A 1 23.44 0.30 -5.64
CA MET A 1 24.30 1.46 -5.25
C MET A 1 23.43 2.49 -4.56
N LYS A 2 23.83 2.97 -3.38
CA LYS A 2 23.03 3.97 -2.63
C LYS A 2 22.75 5.20 -3.48
N PHE A 3 21.51 5.68 -3.40
CA PHE A 3 21.11 6.94 -4.00
C PHE A 3 21.56 8.14 -3.14
N THR A 4 21.98 9.22 -3.79
CA THR A 4 22.39 10.47 -3.12
C THR A 4 21.90 11.66 -3.91
N ILE A 5 21.29 12.62 -3.22
CA ILE A 5 20.91 13.91 -3.82
C ILE A 5 22.16 14.77 -4.00
N LYS A 6 22.46 15.10 -5.25
CA LYS A 6 23.58 15.97 -5.61
C LYS A 6 23.15 17.44 -5.52
N LEU A 7 23.51 18.12 -4.42
CA LEU A 7 23.24 19.54 -4.27
C LEU A 7 23.94 20.32 -5.40
N SER A 8 23.21 21.24 -6.04
CA SER A 8 23.73 22.01 -7.18
C SER A 8 23.69 23.51 -6.91
N GLN A 9 24.64 24.25 -7.50
CA GLN A 9 24.67 25.72 -7.44
C GLN A 9 23.42 26.33 -8.08
N ALA A 10 22.94 25.78 -9.20
CA ALA A 10 21.72 26.22 -9.86
C ALA A 10 20.48 26.08 -8.94
N ALA A 11 20.39 25.01 -8.17
CA ALA A 11 19.32 24.85 -7.19
C ALA A 11 19.43 25.87 -6.06
N ALA A 12 20.65 26.17 -5.59
CA ALA A 12 20.86 27.19 -4.55
C ALA A 12 20.42 28.58 -5.03
N GLU A 13 20.75 28.97 -6.26
CA GLU A 13 20.31 30.24 -6.87
C GLU A 13 18.77 30.33 -6.96
N VAL A 14 18.10 29.24 -7.34
CA VAL A 14 16.63 29.18 -7.34
C VAL A 14 16.10 29.39 -5.93
N VAL A 15 16.59 28.63 -4.95
CA VAL A 15 16.11 28.68 -3.56
C VAL A 15 16.34 30.05 -2.91
N ASP A 16 17.49 30.70 -3.18
CA ASP A 16 17.79 32.02 -2.65
C ASP A 16 16.89 33.12 -3.25
N SER A 17 16.28 32.89 -4.40
CA SER A 17 15.32 33.80 -5.02
C SER A 17 13.89 33.67 -4.45
N LEU A 18 13.60 32.65 -3.66
CA LEU A 18 12.26 32.37 -3.14
C LEU A 18 11.93 33.21 -1.90
N THR A 19 10.69 33.67 -1.84
CA THR A 19 10.11 34.24 -0.62
C THR A 19 9.87 33.16 0.42
N ASN A 20 9.65 33.52 1.70
CA ASN A 20 9.33 32.57 2.75
C ASN A 20 8.09 31.73 2.42
N ARG A 21 7.08 32.31 1.77
CA ARG A 21 5.88 31.60 1.32
C ARG A 21 6.21 30.59 0.24
N GLU A 22 6.97 30.95 -0.77
CA GLU A 22 7.43 30.03 -1.83
C GLU A 22 8.33 28.91 -1.27
N LEU A 23 9.13 29.18 -0.24
CA LEU A 23 9.89 28.14 0.48
C LEU A 23 8.96 27.16 1.20
N LEU A 24 7.89 27.65 1.83
CA LEU A 24 6.86 26.80 2.44
C LEU A 24 6.16 25.94 1.38
N ASP A 25 5.84 26.51 0.23
CA ASP A 25 5.23 25.74 -0.86
C ASP A 25 6.17 24.62 -1.34
N GLN A 26 7.48 24.86 -1.47
CA GLN A 26 8.44 23.86 -1.91
C GLN A 26 8.53 22.63 -0.97
N VAL A 27 8.20 22.77 0.30
CA VAL A 27 8.22 21.66 1.27
C VAL A 27 6.84 21.02 1.46
N CYS A 28 5.88 21.32 0.58
CA CYS A 28 4.51 20.81 0.67
C CYS A 28 4.12 19.97 -0.56
N CYS A 29 3.32 18.93 -0.29
CA CYS A 29 2.63 18.10 -1.27
C CYS A 29 1.13 18.06 -0.95
N PRO A 30 0.36 19.08 -1.32
CA PRO A 30 -1.10 19.06 -1.19
C PRO A 30 -1.75 18.14 -2.21
N THR A 31 -3.06 17.93 -2.08
CA THR A 31 -3.86 17.29 -3.11
C THR A 31 -4.40 18.33 -4.10
N TYR A 32 -4.45 17.96 -5.38
CA TYR A 32 -4.96 18.83 -6.45
C TYR A 32 -6.38 19.34 -6.16
N THR A 33 -7.24 18.50 -5.59
CA THR A 33 -8.61 18.86 -5.23
C THR A 33 -8.72 19.95 -4.17
N ARG A 34 -7.72 20.09 -3.29
CA ARG A 34 -7.68 21.15 -2.25
C ARG A 34 -7.18 22.47 -2.79
N VAL A 35 -6.20 22.42 -3.67
CA VAL A 35 -5.57 23.61 -4.21
C VAL A 35 -6.39 24.21 -5.35
N GLY A 36 -7.02 23.35 -6.15
CA GLY A 36 -7.79 23.74 -7.33
C GLY A 36 -6.91 24.16 -8.53
N PRO A 37 -7.55 24.37 -9.69
CA PRO A 37 -6.82 24.52 -10.94
C PRO A 37 -6.18 25.89 -11.16
N ASP A 38 -6.54 26.91 -10.39
CA ASP A 38 -6.21 28.31 -10.69
C ASP A 38 -5.05 28.87 -9.84
N ARG A 39 -4.53 28.09 -8.89
CA ARG A 39 -3.36 28.47 -8.09
C ARG A 39 -2.06 28.31 -8.87
N THR A 40 -1.20 29.33 -8.79
CA THR A 40 0.10 29.41 -9.48
C THR A 40 1.24 29.39 -8.46
N GLU A 41 1.31 28.35 -7.65
CA GLU A 41 2.25 28.29 -6.54
C GLU A 41 3.45 27.38 -6.87
N THR A 42 4.46 27.46 -6.01
CA THR A 42 5.74 26.78 -6.22
C THR A 42 5.82 25.48 -5.41
N PHE A 43 4.77 24.63 -5.45
CA PHE A 43 4.74 23.41 -4.66
C PHE A 43 5.91 22.45 -4.95
N GLY A 44 6.41 21.80 -3.90
CA GLY A 44 7.42 20.76 -4.04
C GLY A 44 6.90 19.57 -4.83
N ALA A 45 5.70 19.13 -4.49
CA ALA A 45 4.98 18.05 -5.15
C ALA A 45 3.47 18.32 -5.17
N MET A 46 2.72 17.59 -6.02
CA MET A 46 1.27 17.63 -6.09
C MET A 46 0.72 16.21 -6.22
N PHE A 47 -0.21 15.85 -5.34
CA PHE A 47 -0.90 14.57 -5.35
C PHE A 47 -2.20 14.65 -6.15
N PHE A 48 -2.40 13.68 -7.07
CA PHE A 48 -3.64 13.54 -7.83
C PHE A 48 -4.40 12.29 -7.38
N HIS A 49 -5.70 12.47 -7.12
CA HIS A 49 -6.62 11.39 -6.76
C HIS A 49 -7.02 10.55 -7.97
N PRO A 50 -7.55 9.32 -7.74
CA PRO A 50 -8.05 8.47 -8.82
C PRO A 50 -9.07 9.20 -9.69
N THR A 51 -8.83 9.19 -11.00
CA THR A 51 -9.66 9.90 -11.99
C THR A 51 -9.54 9.21 -13.35
N GLU A 52 -10.48 9.47 -14.27
CA GLU A 52 -10.41 9.03 -15.66
C GLU A 52 -9.15 9.57 -16.34
N ARG A 53 -8.52 8.73 -17.17
CA ARG A 53 -7.22 9.02 -17.80
C ARG A 53 -7.18 10.39 -18.49
N GLU A 54 -8.17 10.67 -19.34
CA GLU A 54 -8.24 11.91 -20.13
C GLU A 54 -8.41 13.16 -19.24
N GLU A 55 -9.22 13.07 -18.20
CA GLU A 55 -9.41 14.14 -17.23
C GLU A 55 -8.14 14.40 -16.44
N LEU A 56 -7.47 13.34 -16.01
CA LEU A 56 -6.22 13.41 -15.25
C LEU A 56 -5.09 14.06 -16.05
N GLU A 57 -4.94 13.71 -17.33
CA GLU A 57 -3.98 14.31 -18.25
C GLU A 57 -4.20 15.82 -18.37
N GLN A 58 -5.44 16.25 -18.57
CA GLN A 58 -5.80 17.67 -18.65
C GLN A 58 -5.53 18.41 -17.32
N GLN A 59 -5.82 17.78 -16.18
CA GLN A 59 -5.56 18.35 -14.86
C GLN A 59 -4.05 18.55 -14.63
N ILE A 60 -3.24 17.54 -14.93
CA ILE A 60 -1.78 17.58 -14.76
C ILE A 60 -1.17 18.65 -15.69
N GLU A 61 -1.50 18.64 -16.97
CA GLU A 61 -0.99 19.61 -17.95
C GLU A 61 -1.37 21.05 -17.56
N ARG A 62 -2.64 21.27 -17.22
CA ARG A 62 -3.11 22.59 -16.77
C ARG A 62 -2.39 23.07 -15.52
N PHE A 63 -2.10 22.17 -14.57
CA PHE A 63 -1.38 22.53 -13.36
C PHE A 63 0.09 22.83 -13.65
N GLN A 64 0.80 21.94 -14.34
CA GLN A 64 2.22 22.10 -14.65
C GLN A 64 2.52 23.36 -15.47
N SER A 65 1.65 23.71 -16.44
CA SER A 65 1.84 24.90 -17.30
C SER A 65 1.84 26.23 -16.53
N ARG A 66 1.39 26.24 -15.28
CA ARG A 66 1.31 27.45 -14.43
C ARG A 66 2.38 27.50 -13.35
N CYS A 67 3.09 26.41 -13.13
CA CYS A 67 4.08 26.36 -12.07
C CYS A 67 5.38 27.06 -12.46
N LYS A 68 5.85 27.95 -11.60
CA LYS A 68 7.17 28.62 -11.74
C LYS A 68 8.33 27.63 -11.62
N ILE A 69 8.18 26.65 -10.72
CA ILE A 69 9.11 25.55 -10.50
C ILE A 69 8.32 24.25 -10.75
N PRO A 70 8.74 23.36 -11.67
CA PRO A 70 8.04 22.12 -11.93
C PRO A 70 7.86 21.29 -10.65
N PRO A 71 6.62 20.95 -10.25
CA PRO A 71 6.40 20.10 -9.09
C PRO A 71 6.70 18.64 -9.42
N PHE A 72 6.97 17.82 -8.42
CA PHE A 72 6.77 16.39 -8.56
C PHE A 72 5.27 16.10 -8.70
N ILE A 73 4.90 15.29 -9.67
CA ILE A 73 3.54 14.78 -9.86
C ILE A 73 3.49 13.37 -9.27
N VAL A 74 2.64 13.19 -8.24
CA VAL A 74 2.72 12.01 -7.39
C VAL A 74 1.37 11.36 -7.14
N SER A 75 1.36 10.04 -6.96
CA SER A 75 0.22 9.25 -6.49
C SER A 75 0.69 7.92 -5.87
N ASP A 76 -0.27 7.12 -5.36
CA ASP A 76 -0.01 5.78 -4.82
C ASP A 76 -0.18 4.71 -5.92
N LEU A 77 0.92 4.22 -6.51
CA LEU A 77 0.87 3.17 -7.54
C LEU A 77 1.15 1.77 -6.93
N GLU A 78 0.58 1.47 -5.78
CA GLU A 78 0.84 0.20 -5.05
C GLU A 78 0.42 -1.06 -5.83
N CYS A 79 -0.59 -0.94 -6.68
CA CYS A 79 -1.11 -2.03 -7.52
C CYS A 79 -0.99 -1.67 -9.02
N GLY A 80 0.14 -1.10 -9.42
CA GLY A 80 0.31 -0.55 -10.76
C GLY A 80 -0.39 0.80 -10.93
N ALA A 81 -0.46 1.32 -12.17
CA ALA A 81 -1.13 2.60 -12.44
C ALA A 81 -2.66 2.52 -12.27
N GLY A 82 -3.26 1.36 -12.49
CA GLY A 82 -4.72 1.19 -12.54
C GLY A 82 -5.47 1.37 -11.22
N ASN A 83 -4.78 1.53 -10.09
CA ASN A 83 -5.45 1.92 -8.84
C ASN A 83 -5.63 3.44 -8.71
N MET A 84 -4.93 4.25 -9.52
CA MET A 84 -4.96 5.71 -9.48
C MET A 84 -5.35 6.35 -10.83
N VAL A 85 -5.22 5.60 -11.92
CA VAL A 85 -5.59 6.02 -13.28
C VAL A 85 -6.64 5.05 -13.80
N LEU A 86 -7.89 5.47 -13.87
CA LEU A 86 -8.96 4.61 -14.36
C LEU A 86 -8.70 4.24 -15.84
N GLY A 87 -8.83 2.95 -16.14
CA GLY A 87 -8.52 2.40 -17.46
C GLY A 87 -7.06 2.00 -17.68
N ALA A 88 -6.12 2.33 -16.77
CA ALA A 88 -4.77 1.78 -16.81
C ALA A 88 -4.73 0.35 -16.21
N THR A 89 -3.60 -0.34 -16.38
CA THR A 89 -3.43 -1.72 -15.91
C THR A 89 -3.41 -1.77 -14.39
N LYS A 90 -4.36 -2.51 -13.81
CA LYS A 90 -4.40 -2.83 -12.39
C LYS A 90 -3.75 -4.19 -12.16
N PHE A 91 -2.80 -4.23 -11.26
CA PHE A 91 -2.21 -5.46 -10.75
C PHE A 91 -2.87 -5.86 -9.43
N PRO A 92 -2.77 -7.14 -9.02
CA PRO A 92 -3.14 -7.53 -7.66
C PRO A 92 -2.15 -6.94 -6.64
N SER A 93 -2.41 -7.19 -5.35
CA SER A 93 -1.61 -6.64 -4.25
C SER A 93 -0.12 -7.01 -4.29
N MET A 94 0.71 -6.30 -3.52
CA MET A 94 2.13 -6.64 -3.35
C MET A 94 2.32 -8.07 -2.83
N MET A 95 1.43 -8.58 -1.97
CA MET A 95 1.47 -9.97 -1.52
C MET A 95 1.23 -10.95 -2.66
N SER A 96 0.34 -10.65 -3.61
CA SER A 96 0.20 -11.44 -4.83
C SER A 96 1.49 -11.49 -5.64
N ILE A 97 2.09 -10.33 -5.88
CA ILE A 97 3.37 -10.23 -6.61
C ILE A 97 4.43 -11.07 -5.90
N SER A 98 4.49 -10.98 -4.57
CA SER A 98 5.41 -11.75 -3.73
C SER A 98 5.18 -13.26 -3.83
N GLN A 99 3.92 -13.73 -3.86
CA GLN A 99 3.61 -15.17 -4.00
C GLN A 99 4.08 -15.76 -5.33
N THR A 100 4.33 -14.96 -6.35
CA THR A 100 4.93 -15.45 -7.61
C THR A 100 6.38 -15.92 -7.42
N ASN A 101 7.06 -15.46 -6.38
CA ASN A 101 8.49 -15.66 -6.10
C ASN A 101 9.40 -15.32 -7.30
N SER A 102 8.97 -14.42 -8.18
CA SER A 102 9.71 -13.99 -9.38
C SER A 102 10.09 -12.51 -9.29
N GLU A 103 11.40 -12.26 -9.19
CA GLU A 103 11.97 -10.90 -9.26
C GLU A 103 11.69 -10.25 -10.61
N GLU A 104 11.71 -11.04 -11.69
CA GLU A 104 11.47 -10.56 -13.05
C GLU A 104 10.05 -10.00 -13.17
N LEU A 105 9.03 -10.70 -12.61
CA LEU A 105 7.66 -10.22 -12.61
C LEU A 105 7.49 -9.01 -11.70
N ALA A 106 8.09 -9.01 -10.51
CA ALA A 106 8.05 -7.84 -9.63
C ALA A 106 8.66 -6.60 -10.29
N TYR A 107 9.80 -6.76 -10.95
CA TYR A 107 10.44 -5.70 -11.74
C TYR A 107 9.53 -5.23 -12.89
N GLU A 108 8.95 -6.16 -13.65
CA GLU A 108 8.07 -5.86 -14.78
C GLU A 108 6.83 -5.09 -14.33
N VAL A 109 6.21 -5.46 -13.20
CA VAL A 109 5.06 -4.72 -12.63
C VAL A 109 5.45 -3.28 -12.30
N GLY A 110 6.60 -3.06 -11.68
CA GLY A 110 7.13 -1.71 -11.41
C GLY A 110 7.39 -0.93 -12.69
N ALA A 111 8.00 -1.56 -13.69
CA ALA A 111 8.29 -0.96 -14.99
C ALA A 111 7.00 -0.56 -15.74
N ILE A 112 5.98 -1.41 -15.72
CA ILE A 112 4.67 -1.12 -16.33
C ILE A 112 3.99 0.04 -15.61
N ALA A 113 3.98 0.03 -14.27
CA ALA A 113 3.41 1.12 -13.48
C ALA A 113 4.07 2.47 -13.80
N ALA A 114 5.41 2.49 -13.90
CA ALA A 114 6.16 3.68 -14.26
C ALA A 114 5.84 4.19 -15.67
N LYS A 115 5.77 3.30 -16.65
CA LYS A 115 5.49 3.67 -18.05
C LYS A 115 4.08 4.24 -18.21
N GLU A 116 3.06 3.53 -17.71
CA GLU A 116 1.67 3.96 -17.85
C GLU A 116 1.39 5.29 -17.12
N ALA A 117 1.86 5.45 -15.88
CA ALA A 117 1.68 6.68 -15.14
C ALA A 117 2.58 7.81 -15.69
N GLY A 118 3.79 7.48 -16.12
CA GLY A 118 4.74 8.44 -16.69
C GLY A 118 4.26 9.09 -17.98
N GLU A 119 3.49 8.37 -18.83
CA GLU A 119 2.83 8.94 -20.02
C GLU A 119 1.90 10.11 -19.69
N LEU A 120 1.35 10.14 -18.47
CA LEU A 120 0.48 11.20 -17.96
C LEU A 120 1.23 12.31 -17.20
N GLY A 121 2.55 12.19 -17.09
CA GLY A 121 3.39 13.17 -16.39
C GLY A 121 3.70 12.83 -14.93
N TYR A 122 3.26 11.69 -14.40
CA TYR A 122 3.74 11.23 -13.10
C TYR A 122 5.23 10.95 -13.13
N ASN A 123 5.94 11.36 -12.09
CA ASN A 123 7.39 11.18 -11.97
C ASN A 123 7.80 10.70 -10.56
N TRP A 124 6.83 10.53 -9.65
CA TRP A 124 7.04 10.04 -8.31
C TRP A 124 5.85 9.20 -7.83
N THR A 125 6.11 8.15 -7.05
CA THR A 125 5.05 7.34 -6.43
C THR A 125 5.35 7.04 -4.96
N PHE A 126 4.30 6.99 -4.13
CA PHE A 126 4.37 6.55 -2.74
C PHE A 126 4.21 5.03 -2.65
N SER A 127 5.04 4.31 -3.40
CA SER A 127 5.17 2.86 -3.41
C SER A 127 6.62 2.46 -3.72
N PRO A 128 7.03 1.25 -3.36
CA PRO A 128 6.29 0.14 -2.74
C PRO A 128 6.21 0.20 -1.21
N VAL A 129 5.27 -0.60 -0.66
CA VAL A 129 5.21 -0.88 0.78
C VAL A 129 6.32 -1.86 1.15
N ALA A 130 7.12 -1.50 2.15
CA ALA A 130 8.26 -2.27 2.67
C ALA A 130 7.98 -2.87 4.06
N ASP A 131 6.78 -2.65 4.60
CA ASP A 131 6.35 -3.17 5.89
C ASP A 131 6.28 -4.70 5.88
N LEU A 132 6.55 -5.31 7.03
CA LEU A 132 6.43 -6.75 7.21
C LEU A 132 5.05 -7.12 7.76
N ALA A 133 4.35 -8.05 7.13
CA ALA A 133 3.06 -8.56 7.60
C ALA A 133 3.26 -9.54 8.78
N TYR A 134 3.84 -9.07 9.88
CA TYR A 134 4.19 -9.89 11.02
C TYR A 134 2.98 -10.20 11.89
N ASP A 135 2.17 -9.19 12.21
CA ASP A 135 0.93 -9.36 12.95
C ASP A 135 -0.24 -9.60 11.98
N PRO A 136 -0.87 -10.79 12.02
CA PRO A 136 -2.04 -11.08 11.19
C PRO A 136 -3.26 -10.19 11.49
N ASP A 137 -3.28 -9.54 12.65
CA ASP A 137 -4.34 -8.64 13.08
C ASP A 137 -4.04 -7.17 12.74
N SER A 138 -2.97 -6.87 11.99
CA SER A 138 -2.70 -5.52 11.50
C SER A 138 -3.78 -5.07 10.50
N PRO A 139 -4.50 -3.96 10.78
CA PRO A 139 -5.61 -3.53 9.92
C PRO A 139 -5.15 -2.85 8.62
N VAL A 140 -3.88 -2.50 8.50
CA VAL A 140 -3.36 -1.64 7.42
C VAL A 140 -2.40 -2.37 6.49
N VAL A 141 -1.56 -3.24 7.03
CA VAL A 141 -0.46 -3.86 6.27
C VAL A 141 -0.97 -5.02 5.41
N GLY A 142 -1.45 -6.11 6.00
CA GLY A 142 -2.10 -7.22 5.31
C GLY A 142 -1.49 -7.57 3.94
N ILE A 143 -2.34 -7.58 2.92
CA ILE A 143 -1.93 -7.90 1.53
C ILE A 143 -1.10 -6.80 0.84
N ARG A 144 -0.95 -5.61 1.45
CA ARG A 144 -0.08 -4.55 0.93
C ARG A 144 1.41 -4.88 1.10
N SER A 145 1.74 -5.75 2.06
CA SER A 145 3.10 -6.24 2.30
C SER A 145 3.50 -7.36 1.33
N ALA A 146 4.80 -7.51 1.10
CA ALA A 146 5.35 -8.68 0.42
C ALA A 146 5.36 -9.95 1.30
N GLY A 147 5.12 -9.82 2.60
CA GLY A 147 5.10 -10.93 3.57
C GLY A 147 5.79 -10.58 4.88
N LYS A 148 6.11 -11.60 5.69
CA LYS A 148 6.77 -11.42 6.99
C LYS A 148 8.27 -11.70 6.98
N ASP A 149 8.77 -12.40 5.98
CA ASP A 149 10.20 -12.72 5.87
C ASP A 149 10.99 -11.52 5.31
N PRO A 150 11.98 -11.00 6.04
CA PRO A 150 12.71 -9.80 5.63
C PRO A 150 13.51 -10.00 4.33
N GLU A 151 14.13 -11.17 4.13
CA GLU A 151 14.97 -11.42 2.93
C GLU A 151 14.10 -11.53 1.68
N HIS A 152 12.98 -12.25 1.78
CA HIS A 152 12.03 -12.35 0.69
C HIS A 152 11.38 -11.00 0.38
N THR A 153 11.05 -10.21 1.42
CA THR A 153 10.51 -8.85 1.25
C THR A 153 11.51 -7.95 0.53
N VAL A 154 12.77 -7.93 0.93
CA VAL A 154 13.83 -7.18 0.24
C VAL A 154 13.91 -7.60 -1.23
N LYS A 155 13.97 -8.90 -1.49
CA LYS A 155 14.05 -9.46 -2.84
C LYS A 155 12.93 -8.92 -3.76
N MET A 156 11.69 -9.01 -3.32
CA MET A 156 10.52 -8.66 -4.14
C MET A 156 10.30 -7.15 -4.24
N VAL A 157 10.44 -6.44 -3.11
CA VAL A 157 10.27 -4.98 -3.04
C VAL A 157 11.38 -4.25 -3.79
N SER A 158 12.64 -4.71 -3.69
CA SER A 158 13.76 -4.15 -4.44
C SER A 158 13.55 -4.31 -5.95
N ALA A 159 13.09 -5.47 -6.41
CA ALA A 159 12.81 -5.69 -7.82
C ALA A 159 11.72 -4.73 -8.34
N TYR A 160 10.61 -4.60 -7.62
CA TYR A 160 9.54 -3.64 -7.95
C TYR A 160 10.05 -2.19 -7.95
N MET A 161 10.79 -1.79 -6.91
CA MET A 161 11.40 -0.45 -6.79
C MET A 161 12.32 -0.14 -7.98
N ARG A 162 13.19 -1.08 -8.36
CA ARG A 162 14.07 -0.92 -9.53
C ARG A 162 13.26 -0.78 -10.81
N GLY A 163 12.21 -1.59 -10.99
CA GLY A 163 11.31 -1.47 -12.14
C GLY A 163 10.73 -0.06 -12.27
N LEU A 164 10.31 0.56 -11.18
CA LEU A 164 9.86 1.96 -11.16
C LEU A 164 11.00 2.93 -11.53
N GLN A 165 12.14 2.84 -10.85
CA GLN A 165 13.22 3.84 -10.93
C GLN A 165 13.97 3.78 -12.26
N ASP A 166 14.21 2.60 -12.82
CA ASP A 166 14.85 2.41 -14.12
C ASP A 166 14.02 2.99 -15.29
N HIS A 167 12.69 3.21 -15.05
CA HIS A 167 11.76 3.79 -16.03
C HIS A 167 11.32 5.21 -15.67
N GLY A 168 12.13 5.94 -14.87
CA GLY A 168 11.96 7.37 -14.62
C GLY A 168 10.95 7.72 -13.52
N MET A 169 10.43 6.75 -12.76
CA MET A 169 9.51 6.97 -11.66
C MET A 169 10.23 6.88 -10.32
N MET A 170 10.36 7.98 -9.59
CA MET A 170 10.91 7.94 -8.24
C MET A 170 10.03 7.08 -7.32
N ALA A 171 10.62 6.08 -6.68
CA ALA A 171 9.92 5.20 -5.73
C ALA A 171 10.07 5.70 -4.29
N THR A 172 9.07 5.42 -3.46
CA THR A 172 9.09 5.69 -2.01
C THR A 172 8.84 4.41 -1.24
N ILE A 173 9.83 3.94 -0.49
CA ILE A 173 9.62 2.81 0.41
C ILE A 173 8.96 3.27 1.71
N LYS A 174 7.97 2.52 2.21
CA LYS A 174 7.12 2.93 3.35
C LYS A 174 6.65 1.72 4.17
N HIS A 175 6.34 1.88 5.46
CA HIS A 175 6.34 3.10 6.28
C HIS A 175 7.43 3.00 7.36
N PHE A 176 8.50 3.76 7.23
CA PHE A 176 9.58 3.73 8.23
C PHE A 176 9.06 4.16 9.62
N PRO A 177 9.41 3.49 10.75
CA PRO A 177 10.40 2.43 10.93
C PRO A 177 9.88 1.01 10.78
N GLY A 178 8.74 0.78 10.16
CA GLY A 178 8.08 -0.50 9.90
C GLY A 178 6.77 -0.63 10.65
N ASP A 179 5.67 -0.69 9.88
CA ASP A 179 4.33 -1.04 10.34
C ASP A 179 4.16 -2.58 10.34
N GLY A 180 2.98 -3.07 10.77
CA GLY A 180 2.64 -4.50 10.76
C GLY A 180 3.05 -5.29 12.00
N PHE A 181 3.46 -4.61 13.08
CA PHE A 181 3.84 -5.19 14.37
C PHE A 181 2.82 -4.92 15.49
N GLY A 182 1.62 -4.52 15.14
CA GLY A 182 0.55 -4.24 16.09
C GLY A 182 -0.81 -4.14 15.43
N THR A 183 -1.84 -4.00 16.28
CA THR A 183 -3.25 -4.00 15.89
C THR A 183 -3.85 -2.61 15.72
N TYR A 184 -3.07 -1.57 15.91
CA TYR A 184 -3.52 -0.19 15.77
C TYR A 184 -3.22 0.37 14.38
N ASP A 185 -4.16 1.17 13.88
CA ASP A 185 -4.08 1.85 12.59
C ASP A 185 -3.52 3.26 12.76
N GLN A 186 -2.40 3.57 12.12
CA GLN A 186 -1.77 4.89 12.15
C GLN A 186 -2.65 6.03 11.58
N HIS A 187 -3.71 5.69 10.81
CA HIS A 187 -4.68 6.69 10.37
C HIS A 187 -5.54 7.22 11.52
N LEU A 188 -5.68 6.43 12.61
CA LEU A 188 -6.55 6.74 13.76
C LEU A 188 -5.79 7.08 15.03
N THR A 189 -4.65 6.42 15.27
CA THR A 189 -3.86 6.56 16.49
C THR A 189 -2.39 6.27 16.21
N THR A 190 -1.49 6.59 17.16
CA THR A 190 -0.06 6.29 17.00
C THR A 190 0.21 4.83 17.41
N PRO A 191 0.46 3.91 16.46
CA PRO A 191 0.88 2.57 16.81
C PRO A 191 2.32 2.54 17.32
N VAL A 192 2.65 1.49 18.06
CA VAL A 192 3.98 1.26 18.61
C VAL A 192 4.57 0.03 17.95
N ASN A 193 5.75 0.15 17.35
CA ASN A 193 6.56 -0.99 16.95
C ASN A 193 7.31 -1.48 18.22
N PRO A 194 6.97 -2.65 18.78
CA PRO A 194 7.44 -3.08 20.09
C PRO A 194 8.79 -3.78 20.08
N LEU A 195 9.42 -3.89 18.92
CA LEU A 195 10.65 -4.66 18.75
C LEU A 195 11.82 -4.07 19.54
N SER A 196 12.66 -4.94 20.10
CA SER A 196 13.98 -4.57 20.62
C SER A 196 14.89 -4.07 19.48
N ARG A 197 16.03 -3.47 19.84
CA ARG A 197 17.00 -3.00 18.83
C ARG A 197 17.53 -4.14 17.94
N GLU A 198 17.76 -5.31 18.52
CA GLU A 198 18.24 -6.51 17.83
C GLU A 198 17.18 -7.05 16.86
N GLU A 199 15.93 -7.21 17.34
CA GLU A 199 14.82 -7.68 16.53
C GLU A 199 14.48 -6.71 15.39
N TRP A 200 14.46 -5.41 15.69
CA TRP A 200 14.23 -4.40 14.67
C TRP A 200 15.30 -4.42 13.58
N ARG A 201 16.61 -4.52 13.96
CA ARG A 201 17.71 -4.61 12.99
C ARG A 201 17.68 -5.89 12.16
N ALA A 202 17.19 -6.99 12.72
CA ALA A 202 17.04 -8.26 11.99
C ALA A 202 15.77 -8.30 11.09
N GLY A 203 14.76 -7.51 11.42
CA GLY A 203 13.48 -7.42 10.72
C GLY A 203 13.36 -6.15 9.86
N PRO A 204 12.52 -5.17 10.28
CA PRO A 204 12.26 -3.97 9.47
C PRO A 204 13.53 -3.17 9.16
N GLY A 205 14.45 -3.05 10.13
CA GLY A 205 15.72 -2.35 9.95
C GLY A 205 16.57 -2.94 8.82
N LYS A 206 16.60 -4.27 8.70
CA LYS A 206 17.25 -4.96 7.57
C LYS A 206 16.57 -4.58 6.25
N VAL A 207 15.24 -4.63 6.20
CA VAL A 207 14.49 -4.30 4.98
C VAL A 207 14.81 -2.88 4.52
N PHE A 208 14.68 -1.88 5.39
CA PHE A 208 15.00 -0.50 5.02
C PHE A 208 16.48 -0.33 4.65
N LYS A 209 17.39 -0.94 5.41
CA LYS A 209 18.83 -0.86 5.13
C LYS A 209 19.19 -1.41 3.74
N ASP A 210 18.70 -2.59 3.41
CA ASP A 210 18.99 -3.24 2.14
C ASP A 210 18.36 -2.49 0.96
N LEU A 211 17.13 -2.00 1.09
CA LEU A 211 16.49 -1.16 0.07
C LEU A 211 17.19 0.19 -0.14
N ILE A 212 17.72 0.79 0.94
CA ILE A 212 18.57 1.99 0.86
C ILE A 212 19.86 1.69 0.08
N ASP A 213 20.50 0.55 0.36
CA ASP A 213 21.71 0.14 -0.32
C ASP A 213 21.47 -0.20 -1.80
N ASP A 214 20.25 -0.66 -2.13
CA ASP A 214 19.78 -0.89 -3.50
C ASP A 214 19.33 0.39 -4.24
N GLY A 215 19.35 1.54 -3.56
CA GLY A 215 19.16 2.84 -4.21
C GLY A 215 17.78 3.46 -4.08
N ALA A 216 17.04 3.18 -2.99
CA ALA A 216 15.79 3.87 -2.70
C ALA A 216 15.95 5.40 -2.75
N MET A 217 15.11 6.07 -3.55
CA MET A 217 15.19 7.51 -3.78
C MET A 217 14.38 8.33 -2.78
N ALA A 218 13.30 7.78 -2.26
CA ALA A 218 12.49 8.41 -1.21
C ALA A 218 12.08 7.40 -0.13
N ILE A 219 11.86 7.91 1.09
CA ILE A 219 11.32 7.16 2.23
C ILE A 219 10.19 7.94 2.87
N MET A 220 9.12 7.23 3.24
CA MET A 220 8.00 7.79 3.99
C MET A 220 8.04 7.25 5.42
N PRO A 221 8.34 8.10 6.43
CA PRO A 221 8.08 7.73 7.81
C PRO A 221 6.58 7.70 8.08
N GLY A 222 6.14 6.62 8.70
CA GLY A 222 4.77 6.52 9.24
C GLY A 222 4.63 7.24 10.59
N HIS A 223 3.40 7.38 11.04
CA HIS A 223 3.09 7.94 12.37
C HIS A 223 3.20 6.86 13.45
N ILE A 224 4.33 6.17 13.49
CA ILE A 224 4.61 4.98 14.27
C ILE A 224 5.75 5.28 15.24
N SER A 225 5.57 4.94 16.52
CA SER A 225 6.63 5.05 17.53
C SER A 225 7.54 3.82 17.55
N LEU A 226 8.84 4.03 17.79
CA LEU A 226 9.83 2.96 17.97
C LEU A 226 10.61 3.16 19.27
N PRO A 227 10.09 2.70 20.43
CA PRO A 227 10.67 2.91 21.75
C PRO A 227 12.13 2.49 21.89
N ALA A 228 12.52 1.43 21.16
CA ALA A 228 13.89 0.93 21.23
C ALA A 228 14.96 1.95 20.79
N PHE A 229 14.59 2.96 19.99
CA PHE A 229 15.50 3.97 19.45
C PHE A 229 15.12 5.40 19.82
N ASP A 230 14.06 5.60 20.63
CA ASP A 230 13.60 6.91 21.01
C ASP A 230 13.43 7.05 22.53
N GLU A 231 13.06 8.22 23.00
CA GLU A 231 12.78 8.54 24.40
C GLU A 231 11.35 9.03 24.55
N ILE A 232 10.82 8.88 25.78
CA ILE A 232 9.50 9.42 26.13
C ILE A 232 9.56 10.95 26.06
N ASP A 233 8.62 11.54 25.36
CA ASP A 233 8.36 12.96 25.39
C ASP A 233 7.66 13.30 26.72
N GLU A 234 8.29 14.15 27.55
CA GLU A 234 7.79 14.52 28.85
C GLU A 234 6.42 15.25 28.80
N ALA A 235 6.13 15.96 27.71
CA ALA A 235 4.88 16.70 27.56
C ALA A 235 3.68 15.77 27.30
N THR A 236 3.88 14.70 26.56
CA THR A 236 2.83 13.74 26.21
C THR A 236 2.84 12.48 27.07
N GLY A 237 3.97 12.17 27.72
CA GLY A 237 4.20 10.93 28.46
C GLY A 237 4.31 9.69 27.58
N THR A 238 4.46 9.83 26.25
CA THR A 238 4.57 8.73 25.29
C THR A 238 5.75 8.95 24.34
N TYR A 239 6.05 7.94 23.51
CA TYR A 239 7.08 8.06 22.48
C TYR A 239 6.56 8.82 21.26
N PRO A 240 7.34 9.73 20.65
CA PRO A 240 6.92 10.45 19.47
C PRO A 240 6.79 9.52 18.26
N PRO A 241 5.85 9.80 17.32
CA PRO A 241 5.82 9.12 16.04
C PRO A 241 7.05 9.48 15.20
N ALA A 242 7.51 8.54 14.37
CA ALA A 242 8.73 8.67 13.57
C ALA A 242 8.74 9.95 12.72
N THR A 243 7.59 10.37 12.22
CA THR A 243 7.42 11.58 11.40
C THR A 243 7.98 12.86 12.05
N ILE A 244 7.97 12.94 13.38
CA ILE A 244 8.49 14.09 14.11
C ILE A 244 9.68 13.76 15.04
N SER A 245 10.15 12.53 15.02
CA SER A 245 11.30 12.10 15.85
C SER A 245 12.63 12.40 15.17
N ARG A 246 13.39 13.36 15.74
CA ARG A 246 14.75 13.62 15.28
C ARG A 246 15.67 12.40 15.41
N LYS A 247 15.53 11.61 16.49
CA LYS A 247 16.32 10.40 16.71
C LYS A 247 16.10 9.37 15.59
N LEU A 248 14.84 9.18 15.19
CA LEU A 248 14.51 8.22 14.13
C LEU A 248 14.87 8.76 12.73
N LEU A 249 14.61 10.04 12.46
CA LEU A 249 14.86 10.59 11.11
C LEU A 249 16.32 10.95 10.86
N VAL A 250 17.00 11.56 11.85
CA VAL A 250 18.37 12.05 11.66
C VAL A 250 19.38 11.01 12.13
N ASP A 251 19.27 10.54 13.37
CA ASP A 251 20.32 9.69 13.93
C ASP A 251 20.24 8.26 13.38
N LEU A 252 19.04 7.67 13.29
CA LEU A 252 18.87 6.32 12.77
C LEU A 252 18.80 6.30 11.24
N LEU A 253 17.83 6.97 10.60
CA LEU A 253 17.60 6.86 9.16
C LEU A 253 18.72 7.51 8.33
N ARG A 254 19.06 8.77 8.60
CA ARG A 254 20.14 9.46 7.89
C ARG A 254 21.52 8.98 8.34
N GLY A 255 21.73 8.83 9.66
CA GLY A 255 23.02 8.50 10.26
C GLY A 255 23.37 7.03 10.15
N GLU A 256 22.66 6.15 10.87
CA GLU A 256 23.02 4.72 10.96
C GLU A 256 22.72 3.98 9.64
N LEU A 257 21.53 4.15 9.05
CA LEU A 257 21.18 3.48 7.80
C LEU A 257 21.79 4.16 6.56
N GLY A 258 22.18 5.43 6.69
CA GLY A 258 22.88 6.20 5.64
C GLY A 258 22.00 6.58 4.47
N PHE A 259 20.71 6.89 4.70
CA PHE A 259 19.79 7.35 3.66
C PHE A 259 20.03 8.81 3.28
N ASP A 260 20.18 9.10 1.99
CA ASP A 260 20.40 10.46 1.48
C ASP A 260 19.40 10.89 0.38
N GLY A 261 18.30 10.16 0.20
CA GLY A 261 17.18 10.56 -0.64
C GLY A 261 16.19 11.53 0.04
N LEU A 262 15.00 11.76 -0.54
CA LEU A 262 13.95 12.57 0.08
C LEU A 262 13.21 11.82 1.18
N ILE A 263 12.88 12.55 2.25
CA ILE A 263 11.96 12.06 3.29
C ILE A 263 10.65 12.83 3.14
N VAL A 264 9.58 12.13 2.75
CA VAL A 264 8.22 12.66 2.69
C VAL A 264 7.39 12.10 3.82
N THR A 265 6.66 12.92 4.56
CA THR A 265 5.79 12.42 5.64
C THR A 265 4.68 11.53 5.09
N ASP A 266 4.13 10.66 5.91
CA ASP A 266 2.76 10.20 5.68
C ASP A 266 1.78 11.38 5.86
N ALA A 267 0.49 11.20 5.53
CA ALA A 267 -0.47 12.30 5.51
C ALA A 267 -0.57 13.00 6.87
N VAL A 268 -0.18 14.27 6.92
CA VAL A 268 -0.05 15.04 8.17
C VAL A 268 -1.36 15.29 8.91
N GLU A 269 -2.48 14.87 8.34
CA GLU A 269 -3.82 14.96 8.97
C GLU A 269 -4.26 13.66 9.66
N MET A 270 -3.48 12.58 9.57
CA MET A 270 -3.80 11.29 10.17
C MET A 270 -3.77 11.35 11.70
N GLY A 271 -4.70 10.61 12.33
CA GLY A 271 -4.87 10.56 13.78
C GLY A 271 -3.60 10.17 14.56
N GLY A 272 -2.75 9.34 14.00
CA GLY A 272 -1.46 8.95 14.58
C GLY A 272 -0.47 10.11 14.76
N LEU A 273 -0.64 11.21 14.03
CA LEU A 273 0.15 12.42 14.17
C LEU A 273 -0.61 13.52 14.93
N VAL A 274 -1.81 13.88 14.46
CA VAL A 274 -2.56 15.00 15.03
C VAL A 274 -3.25 14.67 16.36
N GLY A 275 -3.34 13.41 16.72
CA GLY A 275 -3.71 12.96 18.05
C GLY A 275 -2.57 13.08 19.06
N TYR A 276 -1.33 13.10 18.60
CA TYR A 276 -0.13 13.26 19.42
C TYR A 276 0.17 14.71 19.73
N ILE A 277 0.10 15.61 18.73
CA ILE A 277 0.45 17.04 18.85
C ILE A 277 -0.42 17.87 17.89
N ASN A 278 -0.50 19.18 18.15
CA ASN A 278 -1.18 20.14 17.27
C ASN A 278 -0.71 20.01 15.80
N TYR A 279 -1.63 20.09 14.85
CA TYR A 279 -1.37 19.93 13.41
C TYR A 279 -0.24 20.82 12.87
N PHE A 280 -0.23 22.11 13.24
CA PHE A 280 0.77 23.06 12.75
C PHE A 280 2.14 22.85 13.42
N ASP A 281 2.14 22.47 14.68
CA ASP A 281 3.36 22.10 15.42
C ASP A 281 3.95 20.81 14.83
N ALA A 282 3.09 19.82 14.49
CA ALA A 282 3.49 18.61 13.81
C ALA A 282 4.16 18.89 12.46
N CYS A 283 3.57 19.77 11.64
CA CYS A 283 4.13 20.20 10.36
C CYS A 283 5.52 20.87 10.54
N ALA A 284 5.63 21.78 11.49
CA ALA A 284 6.88 22.47 11.78
C ALA A 284 7.97 21.51 12.27
N LEU A 285 7.64 20.65 13.25
CA LEU A 285 8.58 19.68 13.80
C LEU A 285 8.99 18.60 12.82
N ALA A 286 8.09 18.13 11.95
CA ALA A 286 8.44 17.18 10.89
C ALA A 286 9.54 17.75 9.99
N LEU A 287 9.41 19.00 9.54
CA LEU A 287 10.44 19.68 8.74
C LEU A 287 11.72 19.91 9.54
N GLU A 288 11.62 20.48 10.76
CA GLU A 288 12.79 20.78 11.58
C GLU A 288 13.58 19.51 11.90
N ASN A 289 12.89 18.41 12.23
CA ASN A 289 13.48 17.15 12.67
C ASN A 289 13.90 16.19 11.53
N GLY A 290 13.66 16.51 10.25
CA GLY A 290 14.30 15.67 9.22
C GLY A 290 13.52 15.42 7.94
N CYS A 291 12.21 15.58 7.93
CA CYS A 291 11.40 15.44 6.71
C CYS A 291 11.71 16.57 5.71
N ASP A 292 11.69 16.24 4.44
CA ASP A 292 11.89 17.21 3.36
C ASP A 292 10.57 17.75 2.82
N ILE A 293 9.49 16.91 2.79
CA ILE A 293 8.18 17.28 2.23
C ILE A 293 7.07 16.82 3.18
N LEU A 294 6.05 17.67 3.37
CA LEU A 294 4.81 17.39 4.09
C LEU A 294 3.72 16.92 3.12
N LEU A 295 3.14 15.76 3.37
CA LEU A 295 2.07 15.21 2.53
C LEU A 295 0.67 15.65 3.04
N PHE A 296 -0.23 16.00 2.10
CA PHE A 296 -1.64 16.38 2.32
C PHE A 296 -1.83 17.64 3.18
N THR A 297 -0.96 18.62 2.97
CA THR A 297 -1.06 19.94 3.61
C THR A 297 -2.33 20.68 3.17
N ARG A 298 -2.89 21.51 4.07
CA ARG A 298 -4.15 22.24 3.80
C ARG A 298 -3.99 23.38 2.82
N MET A 299 -2.87 24.11 2.86
CA MET A 299 -2.51 25.23 1.98
C MET A 299 -3.56 26.37 1.92
N ASP A 300 -4.36 26.55 2.95
CA ASP A 300 -5.26 27.68 3.12
C ASP A 300 -4.56 28.84 3.86
N ASP A 301 -5.23 30.01 3.95
CA ASP A 301 -4.66 31.18 4.61
C ASP A 301 -4.39 30.92 6.10
N ILE A 302 -5.11 29.99 6.73
CA ILE A 302 -4.87 29.60 8.11
C ILE A 302 -3.53 28.86 8.18
N PHE A 303 -3.27 27.92 7.28
CA PHE A 303 -2.03 27.17 7.24
C PHE A 303 -0.81 28.11 7.11
N TYR A 304 -0.84 29.04 6.18
CA TYR A 304 0.28 29.98 5.98
C TYR A 304 0.51 30.85 7.22
N ARG A 305 -0.54 31.46 7.77
CA ARG A 305 -0.44 32.28 8.98
C ARG A 305 0.14 31.49 10.16
N GLU A 306 -0.33 30.29 10.35
CA GLU A 306 0.12 29.44 11.47
C GLU A 306 1.58 28.98 11.26
N MET A 307 2.00 28.67 10.04
CA MET A 307 3.39 28.33 9.75
C MET A 307 4.32 29.53 9.86
N GLU A 308 3.88 30.73 9.46
CA GLU A 308 4.59 31.98 9.68
C GLU A 308 4.82 32.24 11.19
N GLN A 309 3.81 31.97 12.03
CA GLN A 309 3.97 32.07 13.48
C GLN A 309 5.03 31.08 14.02
N ARG A 310 5.13 29.84 13.46
CA ARG A 310 6.18 28.88 13.86
C ARG A 310 7.57 29.33 13.42
N LEU A 311 7.67 30.05 12.32
CA LEU A 311 8.92 30.71 11.91
C LEU A 311 9.29 31.84 12.87
N GLU A 312 8.33 32.69 13.26
CA GLU A 312 8.57 33.82 14.20
C GLU A 312 8.97 33.33 15.59
N THR A 313 8.37 32.24 16.05
CA THR A 313 8.69 31.64 17.38
C THR A 313 9.95 30.78 17.38
N GLY A 314 10.51 30.49 16.21
CA GLY A 314 11.71 29.66 16.06
C GLY A 314 11.45 28.14 16.22
N MET A 315 10.19 27.67 16.22
CA MET A 315 9.86 26.25 16.18
C MET A 315 10.24 25.63 14.83
N LEU A 316 10.17 26.42 13.77
CA LEU A 316 10.69 26.12 12.44
C LEU A 316 11.66 27.23 12.04
N SER A 317 12.86 26.88 11.55
CA SER A 317 13.84 27.88 11.11
C SER A 317 13.78 28.11 9.59
N ILE A 318 14.05 29.33 9.16
CA ILE A 318 14.21 29.66 7.73
C ILE A 318 15.36 28.84 7.11
N ASP A 319 16.42 28.60 7.86
CA ASP A 319 17.57 27.80 7.40
C ASP A 319 17.13 26.35 7.13
N THR A 320 16.26 25.79 7.96
CA THR A 320 15.66 24.47 7.70
C THR A 320 14.82 24.48 6.42
N LEU A 321 13.93 25.47 6.23
CA LEU A 321 13.15 25.56 4.98
C LEU A 321 14.04 25.65 3.76
N LYS A 322 15.06 26.50 3.78
CA LYS A 322 16.04 26.62 2.69
C LYS A 322 16.78 25.32 2.43
N LYS A 323 17.20 24.63 3.49
CA LYS A 323 17.87 23.32 3.40
C LYS A 323 16.98 22.26 2.77
N ARG A 324 15.70 22.18 3.16
CA ARG A 324 14.75 21.24 2.58
C ARG A 324 14.44 21.58 1.12
N ALA A 325 14.12 22.84 0.82
CA ALA A 325 13.90 23.32 -0.54
C ALA A 325 15.10 23.06 -1.44
N LEU A 326 16.34 23.27 -0.95
CA LEU A 326 17.56 22.99 -1.71
C LEU A 326 17.67 21.52 -2.11
N ARG A 327 17.36 20.59 -1.22
CA ARG A 327 17.35 19.16 -1.52
C ARG A 327 16.31 18.82 -2.59
N ILE A 328 15.09 19.35 -2.46
CA ILE A 328 13.97 19.13 -3.39
C ILE A 328 14.32 19.68 -4.77
N VAL A 329 14.74 20.95 -4.87
CA VAL A 329 15.07 21.59 -6.15
C VAL A 329 16.30 20.95 -6.78
N SER A 330 17.32 20.56 -5.98
CA SER A 330 18.50 19.84 -6.49
C SER A 330 18.10 18.49 -7.10
N LEU A 331 17.17 17.75 -6.46
CA LEU A 331 16.68 16.50 -7.02
C LEU A 331 15.87 16.73 -8.31
N LYS A 332 15.07 17.79 -8.40
CA LYS A 332 14.38 18.19 -9.64
C LYS A 332 15.37 18.43 -10.79
N PHE A 333 16.49 19.09 -10.53
CA PHE A 333 17.57 19.22 -11.50
C PHE A 333 18.21 17.88 -11.86
N GLN A 334 18.52 17.06 -10.85
CA GLN A 334 19.16 15.75 -11.05
C GLN A 334 18.30 14.80 -11.89
N LEU A 335 16.96 14.92 -11.81
CA LEU A 335 16.01 14.13 -12.58
C LEU A 335 15.59 14.77 -13.91
N GLY A 336 16.11 15.95 -14.25
CA GLY A 336 15.80 16.64 -15.51
C GLY A 336 14.42 17.31 -15.56
N LEU A 337 13.76 17.51 -14.40
CA LEU A 337 12.47 18.21 -14.36
C LEU A 337 12.61 19.71 -14.62
N MET A 338 13.74 20.32 -14.19
CA MET A 338 13.98 21.77 -14.31
C MET A 338 14.33 22.22 -15.73
N ASP A 339 14.87 21.34 -16.55
CA ASP A 339 15.27 21.63 -17.93
C ASP A 339 14.45 20.85 -18.97
N GLY A 340 13.43 20.14 -18.55
CA GLY A 340 12.54 19.36 -19.41
C GLY A 340 13.19 18.11 -20.03
N THR A 341 14.33 17.67 -19.50
CA THR A 341 15.02 16.45 -19.98
C THR A 341 14.54 15.18 -19.28
N HIS A 342 13.66 15.31 -18.28
CA HIS A 342 13.04 14.16 -17.62
C HIS A 342 12.33 13.28 -18.66
N ARG A 343 12.63 12.00 -18.67
CA ARG A 343 12.09 11.08 -19.66
C ARG A 343 11.37 9.91 -19.00
N VAL A 344 10.17 9.64 -19.47
CA VAL A 344 9.61 8.28 -19.46
C VAL A 344 10.36 7.49 -20.52
N VAL A 345 11.00 6.41 -20.12
CA VAL A 345 12.03 5.74 -20.95
C VAL A 345 11.44 5.06 -22.18
N GLU A 346 10.20 4.57 -22.11
CA GLU A 346 9.52 3.85 -23.20
C GLU A 346 8.00 4.01 -23.09
N ALA A 347 7.31 3.94 -24.23
CA ALA A 347 5.86 3.89 -24.27
C ALA A 347 5.33 2.56 -23.67
N SER A 348 4.18 2.64 -23.02
CA SER A 348 3.44 1.50 -22.48
C SER A 348 2.91 0.59 -23.60
N ASN A 349 2.82 -0.70 -23.33
CA ASN A 349 2.19 -1.69 -24.23
C ASN A 349 1.00 -2.35 -23.52
N PRO A 350 -0.25 -1.88 -23.76
CA PRO A 350 -1.42 -2.37 -23.04
C PRO A 350 -1.65 -3.88 -23.14
N ILE A 351 -1.30 -4.50 -24.28
CA ILE A 351 -1.45 -5.95 -24.45
C ILE A 351 -0.49 -6.69 -23.52
N ARG A 352 0.80 -6.31 -23.54
CA ARG A 352 1.81 -6.93 -22.66
C ARG A 352 1.51 -6.65 -21.19
N ASN A 353 1.03 -5.47 -20.86
CA ASN A 353 0.67 -5.10 -19.50
C ASN A 353 -0.43 -6.00 -18.93
N LEU A 354 -1.48 -6.24 -19.74
CA LEU A 354 -2.56 -7.15 -19.37
C LEU A 354 -2.09 -8.61 -19.24
N GLU A 355 -1.18 -9.05 -20.13
CA GLU A 355 -0.56 -10.37 -20.03
C GLU A 355 0.25 -10.52 -18.74
N ALA A 356 1.05 -9.53 -18.36
CA ALA A 356 1.81 -9.52 -17.11
C ALA A 356 0.88 -9.59 -15.89
N ALA A 357 -0.22 -8.81 -15.88
CA ALA A 357 -1.20 -8.86 -14.80
C ALA A 357 -1.84 -10.25 -14.67
N LYS A 358 -2.21 -10.88 -15.79
CA LYS A 358 -2.73 -12.26 -15.83
C LYS A 358 -1.69 -13.28 -15.34
N GLU A 359 -0.42 -13.09 -15.71
CA GLU A 359 0.67 -13.97 -15.26
C GLU A 359 0.87 -13.89 -13.75
N VAL A 360 0.85 -12.69 -13.17
CA VAL A 360 0.92 -12.49 -11.72
C VAL A 360 -0.24 -13.22 -11.04
N VAL A 361 -1.49 -13.04 -11.51
CA VAL A 361 -2.66 -13.73 -10.93
C VAL A 361 -2.51 -15.23 -11.03
N ALA A 362 -2.13 -15.75 -12.21
CA ALA A 362 -1.99 -17.19 -12.44
C ALA A 362 -0.99 -17.86 -11.49
N LYS A 363 0.07 -17.13 -11.10
CA LYS A 363 1.12 -17.64 -10.21
C LYS A 363 0.87 -17.33 -8.72
N SER A 364 -0.01 -16.37 -8.39
CA SER A 364 -0.20 -15.89 -7.02
C SER A 364 -1.34 -16.56 -6.28
N ILE A 365 -2.37 -17.09 -6.96
CA ILE A 365 -3.44 -17.82 -6.29
C ILE A 365 -2.87 -19.07 -5.66
N THR A 366 -3.03 -19.21 -4.33
CA THR A 366 -2.32 -20.26 -3.59
C THR A 366 -3.26 -21.06 -2.69
N VAL A 367 -3.02 -22.36 -2.64
CA VAL A 367 -3.59 -23.25 -1.64
C VAL A 367 -2.79 -23.07 -0.35
N VAL A 368 -3.37 -22.41 0.64
CA VAL A 368 -2.75 -22.19 1.95
C VAL A 368 -2.83 -23.47 2.78
N ARG A 369 -3.98 -24.14 2.74
CA ARG A 369 -4.26 -25.36 3.49
C ARG A 369 -5.21 -26.27 2.70
N ASP A 370 -4.96 -27.56 2.72
CA ASP A 370 -5.85 -28.59 2.14
C ASP A 370 -5.67 -29.92 2.87
N ARG A 371 -6.19 -29.99 4.11
CA ARG A 371 -6.09 -31.17 4.99
C ARG A 371 -6.87 -32.37 4.45
N LYS A 372 -7.93 -32.08 3.66
CA LYS A 372 -8.84 -33.13 3.11
C LYS A 372 -8.51 -33.50 1.67
N GLN A 373 -7.49 -32.91 1.08
CA GLN A 373 -7.08 -33.13 -0.32
C GLN A 373 -8.25 -32.94 -1.32
N LEU A 374 -8.98 -31.82 -1.15
CA LEU A 374 -10.14 -31.48 -1.99
C LEU A 374 -9.75 -30.82 -3.32
N ILE A 375 -8.55 -30.32 -3.44
CA ILE A 375 -8.10 -29.58 -4.65
C ILE A 375 -7.10 -30.44 -5.42
N PRO A 376 -7.39 -30.78 -6.71
CA PRO A 376 -8.55 -30.36 -7.49
C PRO A 376 -9.82 -31.13 -7.17
N TYR A 377 -10.98 -30.43 -7.17
CA TYR A 377 -12.28 -31.05 -6.93
C TYR A 377 -12.91 -31.53 -8.25
N PRO A 378 -13.35 -32.80 -8.34
CA PRO A 378 -13.99 -33.34 -9.55
C PRO A 378 -15.43 -32.84 -9.66
N ILE A 379 -15.66 -31.82 -10.48
CA ILE A 379 -16.99 -31.23 -10.69
C ILE A 379 -17.66 -31.79 -11.95
N THR A 380 -18.99 -31.92 -11.91
CA THR A 380 -19.85 -32.25 -13.04
C THR A 380 -21.01 -31.27 -13.14
N ARG A 381 -21.76 -31.30 -14.28
CA ARG A 381 -22.97 -30.46 -14.44
C ARG A 381 -24.06 -30.76 -13.39
N GLN A 382 -24.09 -31.95 -12.80
CA GLN A 382 -25.06 -32.37 -11.78
C GLN A 382 -24.57 -32.13 -10.35
N THR A 383 -23.34 -31.73 -10.14
CA THR A 383 -22.80 -31.43 -8.81
C THR A 383 -23.59 -30.28 -8.18
N ARG A 384 -24.19 -30.52 -7.01
CA ARG A 384 -24.93 -29.50 -6.25
C ARG A 384 -23.94 -28.62 -5.49
N VAL A 385 -23.77 -27.38 -5.93
CA VAL A 385 -22.82 -26.42 -5.36
C VAL A 385 -23.55 -25.36 -4.58
N LEU A 386 -23.12 -25.11 -3.35
CA LEU A 386 -23.50 -23.94 -2.57
C LEU A 386 -22.33 -22.95 -2.52
N HIS A 387 -22.52 -21.75 -3.04
CA HIS A 387 -21.64 -20.63 -2.78
C HIS A 387 -22.12 -19.85 -1.56
N VAL A 388 -21.33 -19.84 -0.49
CA VAL A 388 -21.62 -19.11 0.75
C VAL A 388 -20.72 -17.88 0.82
N VAL A 389 -21.28 -16.73 1.21
CA VAL A 389 -20.55 -15.51 1.45
C VAL A 389 -20.65 -15.13 2.92
N ILE A 390 -19.50 -15.15 3.61
CA ILE A 390 -19.34 -14.77 5.02
C ILE A 390 -18.28 -13.66 5.07
N MET A 391 -18.70 -12.43 4.77
CA MET A 391 -17.80 -11.27 4.70
C MET A 391 -18.43 -10.04 5.31
N ASN A 392 -17.64 -9.28 6.06
CA ASN A 392 -18.07 -7.97 6.53
C ASN A 392 -18.46 -7.08 5.35
N HIS A 393 -19.59 -6.38 5.48
CA HIS A 393 -20.09 -5.46 4.44
C HIS A 393 -20.23 -6.12 3.06
N ALA A 394 -20.78 -7.34 3.01
CA ALA A 394 -20.94 -8.12 1.77
C ALA A 394 -21.66 -7.37 0.65
N ASP A 395 -22.57 -6.44 1.00
CA ASP A 395 -23.27 -5.55 0.08
C ASP A 395 -22.32 -4.71 -0.79
N ARG A 396 -21.18 -4.30 -0.25
CA ARG A 396 -20.16 -3.52 -0.98
C ARG A 396 -19.39 -4.34 -2.02
N TYR A 397 -19.50 -5.66 -1.97
CA TYR A 397 -18.77 -6.60 -2.82
C TYR A 397 -19.71 -7.48 -3.65
N ALA A 398 -20.95 -7.06 -3.85
CA ALA A 398 -21.96 -7.81 -4.60
C ALA A 398 -21.45 -8.21 -6.00
N GLU A 399 -20.77 -7.30 -6.71
CA GLU A 399 -20.19 -7.57 -8.03
C GLU A 399 -19.17 -8.73 -8.01
N LEU A 400 -18.33 -8.81 -6.97
CA LEU A 400 -17.38 -9.92 -6.81
C LEU A 400 -18.11 -11.27 -6.68
N TYR A 401 -19.16 -11.32 -5.86
CA TYR A 401 -19.90 -12.57 -5.63
C TYR A 401 -20.76 -12.97 -6.83
N ASP A 402 -21.27 -12.00 -7.57
CA ASP A 402 -21.98 -12.25 -8.84
C ASP A 402 -20.99 -12.82 -9.89
N LYS A 403 -19.78 -12.28 -10.00
CA LYS A 403 -18.73 -12.86 -10.85
C LYS A 403 -18.39 -14.30 -10.46
N ILE A 404 -18.27 -14.58 -9.15
CA ILE A 404 -18.03 -15.96 -8.67
C ILE A 404 -19.19 -16.88 -9.01
N LYS A 405 -20.42 -16.43 -8.81
CA LYS A 405 -21.64 -17.18 -9.18
C LYS A 405 -21.68 -17.48 -10.68
N ASP A 406 -21.43 -16.49 -11.51
CA ASP A 406 -21.43 -16.64 -12.96
C ASP A 406 -20.35 -17.63 -13.41
N GLU A 407 -19.15 -17.55 -12.83
CA GLU A 407 -18.06 -18.46 -13.15
C GLU A 407 -18.36 -19.89 -12.72
N LEU A 408 -18.88 -20.11 -11.50
CA LEU A 408 -19.33 -21.41 -11.01
C LEU A 408 -20.44 -21.99 -11.89
N GLY A 409 -21.37 -21.17 -12.39
CA GLY A 409 -22.46 -21.56 -13.28
C GLY A 409 -21.98 -22.14 -14.63
N LYS A 410 -20.74 -21.84 -15.06
CA LYS A 410 -20.14 -22.48 -16.23
C LYS A 410 -19.79 -23.95 -15.99
N HIS A 411 -19.75 -24.41 -14.74
CA HIS A 411 -19.30 -25.76 -14.34
C HIS A 411 -20.43 -26.65 -13.82
N THR A 412 -21.50 -26.09 -13.27
CA THR A 412 -22.65 -26.84 -12.76
C THR A 412 -23.97 -26.17 -13.13
N ASP A 413 -25.03 -26.97 -13.32
CA ASP A 413 -26.40 -26.49 -13.50
C ASP A 413 -27.17 -26.39 -12.16
N GLN A 414 -26.57 -26.82 -11.05
CA GLN A 414 -27.18 -26.88 -9.73
C GLN A 414 -26.43 -25.99 -8.71
N LEU A 415 -26.47 -24.68 -8.97
CA LEU A 415 -25.80 -23.66 -8.14
C LEU A 415 -26.80 -22.88 -7.29
N THR A 416 -26.51 -22.77 -5.99
CA THR A 416 -27.19 -21.88 -5.06
C THR A 416 -26.19 -20.92 -4.47
N GLN A 417 -26.59 -19.66 -4.22
CA GLN A 417 -25.76 -18.68 -3.52
C GLN A 417 -26.48 -18.15 -2.29
N TRP A 418 -25.80 -18.12 -1.15
CA TRP A 418 -26.27 -17.54 0.10
C TRP A 418 -25.28 -16.49 0.61
N VAL A 419 -25.81 -15.33 0.98
CA VAL A 419 -25.06 -14.26 1.60
C VAL A 419 -25.51 -14.14 3.05
N ASP A 420 -24.58 -14.23 3.98
CA ASP A 420 -24.82 -14.14 5.42
C ASP A 420 -26.03 -15.02 5.89
N PRO A 421 -26.00 -16.34 5.62
CA PRO A 421 -27.19 -17.19 5.79
C PRO A 421 -27.54 -17.49 7.25
N GLY A 422 -26.63 -17.24 8.19
CA GLY A 422 -26.75 -17.64 9.58
C GLY A 422 -26.35 -19.11 9.83
N PRO A 423 -25.89 -19.42 11.06
CA PRO A 423 -25.31 -20.72 11.40
C PRO A 423 -26.32 -21.88 11.32
N ASP A 424 -27.59 -21.66 11.68
CA ASP A 424 -28.62 -22.71 11.73
C ASP A 424 -29.01 -23.17 10.32
N ASN A 425 -29.06 -22.27 9.34
CA ASN A 425 -29.33 -22.62 7.93
C ASN A 425 -28.19 -23.45 7.36
N LEU A 426 -26.94 -23.05 7.63
CA LEU A 426 -25.75 -23.81 7.23
C LEU A 426 -25.73 -25.20 7.89
N TYR A 427 -25.97 -25.27 9.21
CA TYR A 427 -26.04 -26.54 9.94
C TYR A 427 -27.08 -27.48 9.34
N ARG A 428 -28.30 -27.00 9.09
CA ARG A 428 -29.39 -27.80 8.52
C ARG A 428 -29.03 -28.32 7.12
N ALA A 429 -28.52 -27.46 6.25
CA ALA A 429 -28.13 -27.84 4.88
C ALA A 429 -27.05 -28.93 4.87
N MET A 430 -26.09 -28.86 5.78
CA MET A 430 -25.04 -29.89 5.91
C MET A 430 -25.56 -31.19 6.46
N CYS A 431 -26.44 -31.16 7.49
CA CYS A 431 -27.10 -32.37 8.05
C CYS A 431 -27.98 -33.06 7.01
N GLU A 432 -28.69 -32.33 6.20
CA GLU A 432 -29.57 -32.88 5.12
C GLU A 432 -28.76 -33.33 3.89
N GLN A 433 -27.45 -33.11 3.86
CA GLN A 433 -26.59 -33.37 2.69
C GLN A 433 -27.15 -32.74 1.40
N ALA A 434 -27.64 -31.49 1.53
CA ALA A 434 -28.30 -30.77 0.44
C ALA A 434 -27.34 -30.43 -0.73
N TYR A 435 -26.03 -30.40 -0.46
CA TYR A 435 -24.99 -30.02 -1.41
C TYR A 435 -23.83 -31.02 -1.42
N ASP A 436 -23.19 -31.16 -2.59
CA ASP A 436 -22.02 -32.01 -2.79
C ASP A 436 -20.71 -31.27 -2.56
N LEU A 437 -20.74 -29.92 -2.75
CA LEU A 437 -19.61 -29.02 -2.54
C LEU A 437 -20.10 -27.67 -2.01
N VAL A 438 -19.39 -27.12 -1.05
CA VAL A 438 -19.52 -25.72 -0.62
C VAL A 438 -18.27 -24.95 -1.01
N ILE A 439 -18.43 -23.83 -1.71
CA ILE A 439 -17.40 -22.81 -1.89
C ILE A 439 -17.76 -21.66 -0.94
N CYS A 440 -16.90 -21.34 0.02
CA CYS A 440 -17.19 -20.32 1.03
C CYS A 440 -16.22 -19.14 0.91
N SER A 441 -16.69 -18.02 0.35
CA SER A 441 -15.97 -16.75 0.40
C SER A 441 -16.02 -16.19 1.81
N ILE A 442 -14.86 -16.06 2.47
CA ILE A 442 -14.77 -15.70 3.90
C ILE A 442 -13.73 -14.61 4.12
N GLY A 443 -13.98 -13.74 5.09
CA GLY A 443 -12.99 -12.79 5.60
C GLY A 443 -13.48 -11.35 5.66
N SER A 444 -12.53 -10.43 5.74
CA SER A 444 -12.75 -8.99 5.73
C SER A 444 -11.81 -8.35 4.73
N LYS A 445 -12.25 -7.31 4.04
CA LYS A 445 -11.33 -6.46 3.29
C LYS A 445 -10.68 -5.49 4.26
N LEU A 446 -9.37 -5.60 4.41
CA LEU A 446 -8.61 -4.64 5.20
C LEU A 446 -8.69 -3.27 4.52
N SER A 447 -8.97 -2.24 5.31
CA SER A 447 -9.11 -0.87 4.82
C SER A 447 -8.65 0.09 5.90
N TYR A 448 -7.73 0.96 5.54
CA TYR A 448 -7.22 2.01 6.43
C TYR A 448 -8.36 2.89 6.97
N GLY A 449 -8.21 3.34 8.20
CA GLY A 449 -9.18 4.17 8.89
C GLY A 449 -10.41 3.42 9.43
N LEU A 450 -10.59 2.13 9.14
CA LEU A 450 -11.72 1.34 9.66
C LEU A 450 -11.38 0.49 10.89
N ASN A 451 -10.12 0.14 11.07
CA ASN A 451 -9.62 -0.69 12.19
C ASN A 451 -10.37 -2.04 12.33
N VAL A 452 -10.81 -2.62 11.21
CA VAL A 452 -11.58 -3.87 11.16
C VAL A 452 -10.77 -4.93 10.46
N VAL A 453 -10.39 -5.98 11.19
CA VAL A 453 -9.60 -7.11 10.66
C VAL A 453 -10.43 -8.38 10.62
N ARG A 454 -11.22 -8.64 11.68
CA ARG A 454 -11.95 -9.90 11.86
C ARG A 454 -13.40 -9.77 11.44
N LEU A 455 -14.03 -10.92 11.19
CA LEU A 455 -15.50 -10.96 11.10
C LEU A 455 -16.10 -10.44 12.40
N HIS A 456 -17.17 -9.64 12.30
CA HIS A 456 -17.82 -9.06 13.46
C HIS A 456 -19.35 -9.23 13.43
N ASP A 457 -20.00 -8.96 14.54
CA ASP A 457 -21.46 -8.98 14.74
C ASP A 457 -22.15 -10.28 14.23
N GLU A 458 -23.25 -10.14 13.53
CA GLU A 458 -24.05 -11.26 13.00
C GLU A 458 -23.24 -12.09 11.99
N VAL A 459 -22.38 -11.45 11.20
CA VAL A 459 -21.55 -12.13 10.18
C VAL A 459 -20.61 -13.14 10.83
N ALA A 460 -19.99 -12.80 11.95
CA ALA A 460 -19.12 -13.72 12.70
C ALA A 460 -19.85 -14.97 13.20
N ARG A 461 -21.14 -14.84 13.52
CA ARG A 461 -21.97 -15.96 14.02
C ARG A 461 -22.17 -17.06 12.98
N ASN A 462 -21.99 -16.78 11.68
CA ASN A 462 -22.02 -17.84 10.66
C ASN A 462 -21.01 -18.95 10.94
N MET A 463 -19.91 -18.69 11.66
CA MET A 463 -18.90 -19.70 12.00
C MET A 463 -19.27 -20.55 13.21
N MET A 464 -20.47 -20.37 13.79
CA MET A 464 -21.00 -21.19 14.89
C MET A 464 -21.66 -22.49 14.38
N ALA A 465 -22.24 -23.27 15.29
CA ALA A 465 -22.98 -24.51 15.05
C ALA A 465 -22.19 -25.67 14.41
N GLY A 466 -20.89 -25.53 14.18
CA GLY A 466 -19.99 -26.60 13.72
C GLY A 466 -20.29 -27.16 12.33
N TRP A 467 -21.03 -26.46 11.50
CA TRP A 467 -21.45 -26.92 10.17
C TRP A 467 -20.27 -27.30 9.25
N SER A 468 -19.11 -26.64 9.42
CA SER A 468 -17.90 -26.92 8.63
C SER A 468 -17.28 -28.31 8.89
N LYS A 469 -17.77 -29.05 9.90
CA LYS A 469 -17.28 -30.37 10.28
C LYS A 469 -18.29 -31.51 10.02
N LEU A 470 -19.42 -31.23 9.38
CA LEU A 470 -20.50 -32.19 9.16
C LEU A 470 -20.35 -33.10 7.92
N GLY A 471 -19.16 -33.13 7.33
CA GLY A 471 -18.81 -34.11 6.27
C GLY A 471 -18.93 -33.60 4.83
N THR A 472 -19.75 -32.60 4.52
CA THR A 472 -19.80 -32.00 3.19
C THR A 472 -18.43 -31.38 2.85
N PRO A 473 -17.88 -31.61 1.65
CA PRO A 473 -16.67 -30.96 1.19
C PRO A 473 -16.82 -29.43 1.16
N ILE A 474 -15.91 -28.72 1.82
CA ILE A 474 -15.94 -27.24 1.88
C ILE A 474 -14.56 -26.70 1.51
N ILE A 475 -14.54 -25.82 0.52
CA ILE A 475 -13.36 -25.04 0.13
C ILE A 475 -13.62 -23.59 0.49
N PHE A 476 -12.88 -23.08 1.46
CA PHE A 476 -12.89 -21.67 1.81
C PHE A 476 -12.02 -20.88 0.83
N VAL A 477 -12.41 -19.63 0.55
CA VAL A 477 -11.68 -18.69 -0.29
C VAL A 477 -11.57 -17.37 0.43
N SER A 478 -10.34 -16.88 0.65
CA SER A 478 -10.11 -15.52 1.13
C SER A 478 -9.56 -14.65 0.00
N HIS A 479 -10.22 -13.53 -0.24
CA HIS A 479 -9.84 -12.60 -1.31
C HIS A 479 -8.90 -11.50 -0.85
N PHE A 480 -9.04 -11.02 0.39
CA PHE A 480 -8.38 -9.81 0.88
C PHE A 480 -7.65 -9.97 2.21
N HIS A 481 -7.96 -11.00 2.97
CA HIS A 481 -7.35 -11.27 4.26
C HIS A 481 -6.56 -12.58 4.23
N SER A 482 -5.25 -12.48 4.14
CA SER A 482 -4.37 -13.64 3.92
C SER A 482 -4.27 -14.60 5.13
N TYR A 483 -4.78 -14.22 6.30
CA TYR A 483 -4.60 -14.96 7.56
C TYR A 483 -5.87 -15.54 8.16
N VAL A 484 -6.98 -15.57 7.43
CA VAL A 484 -8.27 -16.19 7.88
C VAL A 484 -8.08 -17.63 8.38
N HIS A 485 -7.15 -18.38 7.78
CA HIS A 485 -6.83 -19.74 8.19
C HIS A 485 -6.23 -19.84 9.60
N LYS A 486 -5.65 -18.76 10.14
CA LYS A 486 -5.16 -18.69 11.53
C LYS A 486 -6.28 -18.36 12.49
N GLU A 487 -7.15 -17.41 12.15
CA GLU A 487 -8.31 -17.04 12.97
C GLU A 487 -9.24 -18.25 13.17
N TYR A 488 -9.48 -19.03 12.11
CA TYR A 488 -10.36 -20.21 12.13
C TYR A 488 -9.58 -21.53 11.99
N GLU A 489 -8.47 -21.67 12.70
CA GLU A 489 -7.50 -22.78 12.59
C GLU A 489 -8.17 -24.16 12.66
N THR A 490 -9.14 -24.34 13.58
CA THR A 490 -9.83 -25.62 13.79
C THR A 490 -11.04 -25.82 12.87
N SER A 491 -11.61 -24.76 12.32
CA SER A 491 -12.84 -24.80 11.54
C SER A 491 -12.59 -24.96 10.03
N ILE A 492 -11.46 -24.44 9.54
CA ILE A 492 -11.12 -24.42 8.11
C ILE A 492 -10.10 -25.51 7.80
N ASP A 493 -10.51 -26.54 7.06
CA ASP A 493 -9.63 -27.63 6.61
C ASP A 493 -9.01 -27.38 5.23
N THR A 494 -9.71 -26.68 4.34
CA THR A 494 -9.23 -26.33 3.00
C THR A 494 -9.49 -24.86 2.71
N ILE A 495 -8.45 -24.10 2.35
CA ILE A 495 -8.54 -22.67 2.03
C ILE A 495 -7.56 -22.27 0.92
N VAL A 496 -8.07 -21.44 0.03
CA VAL A 496 -7.33 -20.79 -1.06
C VAL A 496 -7.33 -19.27 -0.85
N ASN A 497 -6.19 -18.62 -1.05
CA ASN A 497 -6.08 -17.16 -1.05
C ASN A 497 -5.88 -16.63 -2.46
N THR A 498 -6.56 -15.53 -2.82
CA THR A 498 -6.39 -14.84 -4.10
C THR A 498 -5.59 -13.54 -3.95
N TYR A 499 -5.51 -12.97 -2.75
CA TYR A 499 -4.84 -11.71 -2.42
C TYR A 499 -5.31 -10.50 -3.24
N GLY A 500 -6.49 -10.58 -3.83
CA GLY A 500 -7.08 -9.51 -4.65
C GLY A 500 -8.24 -10.01 -5.51
N ASP A 501 -8.78 -9.12 -6.34
CA ASP A 501 -10.01 -9.31 -7.10
C ASP A 501 -9.97 -8.72 -8.51
N ILE A 502 -8.80 -8.65 -9.15
CA ILE A 502 -8.73 -8.16 -10.54
C ILE A 502 -9.44 -9.13 -11.50
N ASP A 503 -9.84 -8.65 -12.68
CA ASP A 503 -10.83 -9.30 -13.55
C ASP A 503 -10.62 -10.79 -13.81
N CYS A 504 -9.38 -11.26 -14.02
CA CYS A 504 -9.11 -12.67 -14.28
C CYS A 504 -8.99 -13.54 -13.02
N THR A 505 -9.03 -12.94 -11.82
CA THR A 505 -8.77 -13.66 -10.55
C THR A 505 -9.81 -14.75 -10.31
N ILE A 506 -11.08 -14.47 -10.57
CA ILE A 506 -12.18 -15.40 -10.29
C ILE A 506 -12.17 -16.57 -11.26
N GLU A 507 -11.97 -16.32 -12.56
CA GLU A 507 -11.80 -17.37 -13.56
C GLU A 507 -10.65 -18.32 -13.16
N TYR A 508 -9.48 -17.78 -12.87
CA TYR A 508 -8.29 -18.57 -12.54
C TYR A 508 -8.42 -19.32 -11.21
N LEU A 509 -9.11 -18.75 -10.23
CA LEU A 509 -9.45 -19.40 -8.98
C LEU A 509 -10.32 -20.64 -9.24
N ILE A 510 -11.43 -20.49 -9.96
CA ILE A 510 -12.39 -21.56 -10.21
C ILE A 510 -11.78 -22.65 -11.11
N GLU A 511 -11.04 -22.26 -12.14
CA GLU A 511 -10.26 -23.22 -12.96
C GLU A 511 -9.26 -24.02 -12.11
N GLY A 512 -8.61 -23.36 -11.14
CA GLY A 512 -7.66 -23.99 -10.24
C GLY A 512 -8.33 -24.96 -9.28
N ILE A 513 -9.44 -24.57 -8.65
CA ILE A 513 -10.21 -25.43 -7.74
C ILE A 513 -10.68 -26.70 -8.47
N PHE A 514 -11.05 -26.62 -9.74
CA PHE A 514 -11.56 -27.75 -10.53
C PHE A 514 -10.51 -28.45 -11.40
N GLY A 515 -9.22 -28.10 -11.25
CA GLY A 515 -8.11 -28.81 -11.87
C GLY A 515 -7.86 -28.49 -13.35
N LYS A 516 -8.50 -27.46 -13.91
CA LYS A 516 -8.19 -26.97 -15.27
C LYS A 516 -6.88 -26.17 -15.31
N ARG A 517 -6.44 -25.65 -14.17
CA ARG A 517 -5.20 -24.92 -13.93
C ARG A 517 -4.54 -25.43 -12.65
N GLY A 518 -3.22 -25.47 -12.60
CA GLY A 518 -2.49 -25.73 -11.35
C GLY A 518 -2.60 -24.54 -10.38
N LEU A 519 -2.76 -24.81 -9.10
CA LEU A 519 -2.59 -23.82 -8.02
C LEU A 519 -1.29 -24.07 -7.27
N ASN A 520 -0.59 -23.00 -6.92
CA ASN A 520 0.63 -23.05 -6.12
C ASN A 520 0.32 -23.31 -4.64
N ARG A 521 1.32 -23.74 -3.89
CA ARG A 521 1.27 -23.70 -2.42
C ARG A 521 1.71 -22.32 -1.95
N SER A 522 1.04 -21.81 -0.91
CA SER A 522 1.43 -20.53 -0.31
C SER A 522 2.83 -20.59 0.26
N LEU A 523 3.63 -19.55 0.04
CA LEU A 523 4.95 -19.39 0.68
C LEU A 523 4.84 -19.27 2.20
N TYR A 524 3.68 -18.91 2.73
CA TYR A 524 3.41 -18.65 4.15
C TYR A 524 2.47 -19.69 4.78
N ALA A 525 2.27 -20.85 4.14
CA ALA A 525 1.30 -21.87 4.58
C ALA A 525 1.64 -22.49 5.94
N HIS A 526 2.87 -22.43 6.36
CA HIS A 526 3.38 -23.05 7.59
C HIS A 526 3.64 -22.04 8.72
N ASP A 527 3.34 -20.80 8.49
CA ASP A 527 3.52 -19.71 9.43
C ASP A 527 2.23 -19.45 10.25
#